data_fc007ea8366ff5213587520036a80bcd
#
_entry.id   fc007ea8366ff5213587520036a80bcd
#
_cell.length_a   1.000
_cell.length_b   1.000
_cell.length_c   1.000
_cell.angle_alpha   90.00
_cell.angle_beta   90.00
_cell.angle_gamma   90.00
#
_symmetry.space_group_name_H-M   'P 1'
#
loop_
_entity.id
_entity.type
_entity.pdbx_description
1 polymer ?
#
loop_
_entity_poly.entity_id
_entity_poly.type
_entity_poly.pdbx_seq_one_letter_code
_entity_poly.pdbx_strand_id
1 'polypeptide(L)'
;MKKTVYRFAFTTGAVIVGILIIMIFTFLGKKSTGPIEDMFTEMGSAVTDLENSLLLSNRQPVRSKALGWFNSYRDSKKLIDNPDTVLFGIYDNHYKKSFDHILSLEKSFQFELPFIQLYSAWGDKPEEHFPIKYAKAIYSLGSTPFITWEPWLNDFNREEHDLPPKEDINKNGLKDVVNGDYDYYIYQWASDVKDFGKLVFIRLGHEMNDPYRYPWGPQNNKPQDFINFWRYVVNKFKAQGVTNVVWVWSPHPAYLLYSEYYPGDKYVDWVGVGALNYGTVALWSKWWKFSEIFGDYYDWLASFNKPIIITEFGSLAVGGERDKWYEEALTNLPEKYPALKAVIFYNNDNDNTTLSKSLVWSLNSDTLSIQAVKRAVTTW
;
A
#
# COMPACT_ATOMS: atom_id res chain seq x y z
N MET A 1 52.50 4.82 -6.57
CA MET A 1 52.47 4.22 -7.92
C MET A 1 51.94 2.78 -7.99
N LYS A 2 52.42 1.82 -7.21
CA LYS A 2 51.93 0.40 -7.32
C LYS A 2 50.42 0.24 -7.08
N LYS A 3 49.81 0.90 -6.08
CA LYS A 3 48.36 0.75 -5.78
C LYS A 3 47.45 1.29 -6.90
N THR A 4 47.88 2.35 -7.59
CA THR A 4 47.09 2.95 -8.69
C THR A 4 47.12 2.06 -9.94
N VAL A 5 48.28 1.43 -10.22
CA VAL A 5 48.43 0.47 -11.32
C VAL A 5 47.58 -0.78 -11.09
N TYR A 6 47.54 -1.32 -9.86
CA TYR A 6 46.66 -2.46 -9.53
C TYR A 6 45.17 -2.14 -9.64
N ARG A 7 44.76 -0.94 -9.20
CA ARG A 7 43.36 -0.51 -9.35
C ARG A 7 42.99 -0.37 -10.83
N PHE A 8 43.88 0.25 -11.63
CA PHE A 8 43.65 0.39 -13.07
C PHE A 8 43.58 -0.97 -13.78
N ALA A 9 44.49 -1.89 -13.47
CA ALA A 9 44.49 -3.23 -14.02
C ALA A 9 43.23 -4.04 -13.64
N PHE A 10 42.76 -3.91 -12.38
CA PHE A 10 41.55 -4.56 -11.91
C PHE A 10 40.29 -3.99 -12.58
N THR A 11 40.19 -2.67 -12.69
CA THR A 11 39.07 -2.01 -13.37
C THR A 11 39.04 -2.34 -14.87
N THR A 12 40.20 -2.33 -15.53
CA THR A 12 40.31 -2.71 -16.94
C THR A 12 39.96 -4.19 -17.15
N GLY A 13 40.40 -5.06 -16.27
CA GLY A 13 40.06 -6.48 -16.29
C GLY A 13 38.56 -6.71 -16.11
N ALA A 14 37.94 -6.02 -15.17
CA ALA A 14 36.48 -6.12 -14.93
C ALA A 14 35.67 -5.60 -16.14
N VAL A 15 36.09 -4.53 -16.78
CA VAL A 15 35.46 -3.99 -18.00
C VAL A 15 35.61 -4.95 -19.18
N ILE A 16 36.80 -5.55 -19.37
CA ILE A 16 37.02 -6.57 -20.43
C ILE A 16 36.14 -7.81 -20.20
N VAL A 17 36.06 -8.31 -18.97
CA VAL A 17 35.19 -9.43 -18.61
C VAL A 17 33.72 -9.05 -18.84
N GLY A 18 33.30 -7.86 -18.48
CA GLY A 18 31.93 -7.37 -18.73
C GLY A 18 31.61 -7.30 -20.22
N ILE A 19 32.51 -6.81 -21.05
CA ILE A 19 32.35 -6.75 -22.52
C ILE A 19 32.32 -8.17 -23.12
N LEU A 20 33.18 -9.09 -22.66
CA LEU A 20 33.17 -10.50 -23.11
C LEU A 20 31.85 -11.19 -22.74
N ILE A 21 31.33 -10.96 -21.55
CA ILE A 21 30.01 -11.45 -21.11
C ILE A 21 28.93 -10.91 -22.04
N ILE A 22 28.91 -9.60 -22.30
CA ILE A 22 27.93 -8.97 -23.20
C ILE A 22 28.06 -9.55 -24.62
N MET A 23 29.26 -9.73 -25.15
CA MET A 23 29.47 -10.35 -26.47
C MET A 23 28.97 -11.79 -26.53
N ILE A 24 29.27 -12.62 -25.52
CA ILE A 24 28.78 -13.99 -25.43
C ILE A 24 27.23 -13.99 -25.43
N PHE A 25 26.60 -13.10 -24.68
CA PHE A 25 25.15 -12.97 -24.62
C PHE A 25 24.52 -12.44 -25.89
N THR A 26 25.16 -11.50 -26.57
CA THR A 26 24.68 -11.00 -27.87
C THR A 26 24.74 -12.08 -28.95
N PHE A 27 25.74 -12.98 -28.87
CA PHE A 27 25.92 -14.08 -29.82
C PHE A 27 25.00 -15.28 -29.55
N LEU A 28 24.65 -15.54 -28.26
CA LEU A 28 23.77 -16.63 -27.83
C LEU A 28 22.28 -16.22 -27.77
N GLY A 29 21.99 -14.89 -27.81
CA GLY A 29 20.73 -14.31 -27.35
C GLY A 29 19.70 -13.95 -28.40
N LYS A 30 19.56 -14.68 -29.49
CA LYS A 30 18.40 -14.44 -30.42
C LYS A 30 17.17 -15.32 -30.15
N LYS A 31 17.22 -16.27 -29.23
CA LYS A 31 16.05 -17.10 -28.87
C LYS A 31 16.30 -17.87 -27.56
N SER A 32 16.17 -17.24 -26.40
CA SER A 32 15.87 -18.03 -25.20
C SER A 32 15.33 -17.13 -24.06
N THR A 33 14.07 -17.23 -23.78
CA THR A 33 13.52 -17.15 -22.43
C THR A 33 14.03 -18.42 -21.73
N GLY A 34 15.01 -18.32 -20.82
CA GLY A 34 15.64 -19.49 -20.24
C GLY A 34 16.44 -19.16 -18.96
N PRO A 35 17.11 -20.16 -18.36
CA PRO A 35 17.76 -20.10 -17.03
C PRO A 35 18.70 -18.93 -16.78
N ILE A 36 19.11 -18.22 -17.82
CA ILE A 36 20.01 -17.06 -17.75
C ILE A 36 19.26 -15.77 -17.37
N GLU A 37 18.04 -15.60 -17.84
CA GLU A 37 17.19 -14.46 -17.45
C GLU A 37 16.78 -14.60 -15.99
N ASP A 38 16.46 -15.83 -15.56
CA ASP A 38 16.20 -16.15 -14.17
C ASP A 38 17.42 -15.84 -13.29
N MET A 39 18.62 -16.23 -13.72
CA MET A 39 19.87 -15.95 -13.00
C MET A 39 20.15 -14.44 -12.90
N PHE A 40 19.90 -13.64 -13.94
CA PHE A 40 20.06 -12.19 -13.86
C PHE A 40 18.99 -11.52 -12.99
N THR A 41 17.78 -12.04 -13.02
CA THR A 41 16.70 -11.60 -12.14
C THR A 41 17.05 -11.92 -10.68
N GLU A 42 17.53 -13.12 -10.38
CA GLU A 42 18.00 -13.51 -9.05
C GLU A 42 19.21 -12.69 -8.58
N MET A 43 20.19 -12.45 -9.45
CA MET A 43 21.34 -11.58 -9.13
C MET A 43 20.88 -10.14 -8.89
N GLY A 44 19.99 -9.61 -9.72
CA GLY A 44 19.40 -8.27 -9.53
C GLY A 44 18.64 -8.17 -8.22
N SER A 45 17.85 -9.17 -7.88
CA SER A 45 17.14 -9.23 -6.61
C SER A 45 18.09 -9.32 -5.42
N ALA A 46 19.15 -10.12 -5.50
CA ALA A 46 20.16 -10.25 -4.45
C ALA A 46 20.93 -8.94 -4.20
N VAL A 47 21.26 -8.18 -5.26
CA VAL A 47 21.89 -6.86 -5.13
C VAL A 47 20.91 -5.87 -4.48
N THR A 48 19.67 -5.83 -4.92
CA THR A 48 18.63 -4.98 -4.33
C THR A 48 18.40 -5.34 -2.85
N ASP A 49 18.43 -6.61 -2.51
CA ASP A 49 18.29 -7.09 -1.13
C ASP A 49 19.47 -6.66 -0.23
N LEU A 50 20.69 -6.73 -0.77
CA LEU A 50 21.88 -6.25 -0.08
C LEU A 50 21.83 -4.73 0.14
N GLU A 51 21.49 -3.95 -0.89
CA GLU A 51 21.33 -2.50 -0.79
C GLU A 51 20.26 -2.13 0.22
N ASN A 52 19.09 -2.77 0.19
CA ASN A 52 18.03 -2.57 1.17
C ASN A 52 18.50 -2.96 2.59
N SER A 53 19.24 -4.06 2.76
CA SER A 53 19.75 -4.47 4.06
C SER A 53 20.75 -3.46 4.65
N LEU A 54 21.62 -2.89 3.81
CA LEU A 54 22.56 -1.84 4.20
C LEU A 54 21.83 -0.54 4.55
N LEU A 55 20.83 -0.17 3.76
CA LEU A 55 19.98 0.99 4.02
C LEU A 55 19.26 0.84 5.37
N LEU A 56 18.64 -0.32 5.59
CA LEU A 56 17.95 -0.66 6.83
C LEU A 56 18.92 -0.58 8.02
N SER A 57 20.09 -1.20 7.94
CA SER A 57 21.07 -1.22 9.04
C SER A 57 21.59 0.17 9.42
N ASN A 58 21.77 1.06 8.44
CA ASN A 58 22.24 2.42 8.67
C ASN A 58 21.16 3.37 9.19
N ARG A 59 19.91 3.19 8.77
CA ARG A 59 18.79 4.10 9.10
C ARG A 59 17.99 3.65 10.32
N GLN A 60 17.88 2.34 10.52
CA GLN A 60 17.09 1.74 11.60
C GLN A 60 17.35 2.36 12.99
N PRO A 61 18.59 2.53 13.47
CA PRO A 61 18.80 3.01 14.82
C PRO A 61 18.25 4.43 15.06
N VAL A 62 18.44 5.31 14.08
CA VAL A 62 17.99 6.71 14.19
C VAL A 62 16.46 6.77 14.08
N ARG A 63 15.89 6.10 13.08
CA ARG A 63 14.48 6.11 12.80
C ARG A 63 13.64 5.40 13.89
N SER A 64 14.11 4.26 14.38
CA SER A 64 13.44 3.55 15.49
C SER A 64 13.45 4.37 16.78
N LYS A 65 14.49 5.19 17.00
CA LYS A 65 14.53 6.12 18.13
C LYS A 65 13.51 7.24 17.95
N ALA A 66 13.41 7.83 16.76
CA ALA A 66 12.47 8.89 16.45
C ALA A 66 11.00 8.40 16.54
N LEU A 67 10.72 7.14 16.13
CA LEU A 67 9.44 6.47 16.29
C LEU A 67 9.25 5.78 17.65
N GLY A 68 10.13 6.02 18.64
CA GLY A 68 10.03 5.40 19.97
C GLY A 68 8.68 5.64 20.67
N TRP A 69 8.08 6.81 20.44
CA TRP A 69 6.74 7.16 20.96
C TRP A 69 5.63 6.27 20.35
N PHE A 70 5.81 5.78 19.13
CA PHE A 70 4.83 4.95 18.43
C PHE A 70 4.89 3.47 18.86
N ASN A 71 5.93 3.02 19.56
CA ASN A 71 6.09 1.61 19.94
C ASN A 71 4.92 1.07 20.75
N SER A 72 4.33 1.87 21.65
CA SER A 72 3.16 1.46 22.42
C SER A 72 1.94 1.16 21.52
N TYR A 73 1.75 1.93 20.47
CA TYR A 73 0.66 1.73 19.51
C TYR A 73 0.90 0.51 18.62
N ARG A 74 2.10 0.39 18.04
CA ARG A 74 2.43 -0.69 17.10
C ARG A 74 2.48 -2.08 17.73
N ASP A 75 2.62 -2.16 19.06
CA ASP A 75 2.68 -3.43 19.78
C ASP A 75 1.36 -3.77 20.51
N SER A 76 0.33 -2.91 20.40
CA SER A 76 -0.94 -3.08 21.08
C SER A 76 -2.14 -2.76 20.19
N LYS A 77 -2.88 -3.80 19.79
CA LYS A 77 -4.14 -3.61 19.03
C LYS A 77 -5.10 -2.68 19.79
N LYS A 78 -5.21 -2.81 21.10
CA LYS A 78 -6.09 -1.98 21.91
C LYS A 78 -5.74 -0.48 21.86
N LEU A 79 -4.46 -0.14 21.84
CA LEU A 79 -4.04 1.26 21.79
C LEU A 79 -4.15 1.83 20.39
N ILE A 80 -3.81 1.02 19.35
CA ILE A 80 -3.91 1.48 17.97
C ILE A 80 -5.35 1.64 17.50
N ASP A 81 -6.31 0.92 18.10
CA ASP A 81 -7.73 1.05 17.76
C ASP A 81 -8.36 2.37 18.24
N ASN A 82 -7.67 3.12 19.10
CA ASN A 82 -8.11 4.46 19.50
C ASN A 82 -6.91 5.34 19.88
N PRO A 83 -6.09 5.74 18.89
CA PRO A 83 -4.94 6.61 19.18
C PRO A 83 -5.42 8.02 19.57
N ASP A 84 -4.67 8.64 20.48
CA ASP A 84 -4.92 10.01 20.94
C ASP A 84 -4.35 11.09 19.99
N THR A 85 -3.67 10.66 18.94
CA THR A 85 -3.05 11.51 17.92
C THR A 85 -3.41 11.03 16.52
N VAL A 86 -3.15 11.87 15.51
CA VAL A 86 -3.26 11.46 14.10
C VAL A 86 -1.94 10.89 13.64
N LEU A 87 -1.98 9.65 13.14
CA LEU A 87 -0.82 8.90 12.65
C LEU A 87 -0.62 9.14 11.15
N PHE A 88 0.59 9.43 10.75
CA PHE A 88 0.90 9.54 9.33
C PHE A 88 1.39 8.22 8.74
N GLY A 89 1.20 8.08 7.45
CA GLY A 89 1.74 6.97 6.68
C GLY A 89 1.99 7.36 5.24
N ILE A 90 2.52 6.42 4.48
CA ILE A 90 2.83 6.61 3.07
C ILE A 90 2.67 5.32 2.28
N TYR A 91 2.11 5.43 1.09
CA TYR A 91 2.35 4.51 -0.02
C TYR A 91 3.37 5.14 -0.96
N ASP A 92 4.40 4.40 -1.37
CA ASP A 92 5.36 4.82 -2.39
C ASP A 92 5.55 3.69 -3.39
N ASN A 93 5.36 3.95 -4.68
CA ASN A 93 5.41 2.92 -5.72
C ASN A 93 6.80 2.33 -5.96
N HIS A 94 7.86 2.92 -5.38
CA HIS A 94 9.23 2.40 -5.44
C HIS A 94 9.59 1.42 -4.32
N TYR A 95 8.71 1.17 -3.36
CA TYR A 95 9.01 0.35 -2.18
C TYR A 95 9.56 -1.05 -2.52
N LYS A 96 9.13 -1.61 -3.66
CA LYS A 96 9.63 -2.93 -4.12
C LYS A 96 11.12 -2.90 -4.48
N LYS A 97 11.65 -1.73 -4.85
CA LYS A 97 13.06 -1.52 -5.17
C LYS A 97 13.85 -1.05 -3.96
N SER A 98 13.36 0.00 -3.29
CA SER A 98 14.02 0.60 -2.13
C SER A 98 13.05 1.46 -1.31
N PHE A 99 13.33 1.60 -0.01
CA PHE A 99 12.67 2.55 0.87
C PHE A 99 13.28 3.97 0.81
N ASP A 100 14.29 4.22 -0.04
CA ASP A 100 15.00 5.50 -0.11
C ASP A 100 14.09 6.69 -0.37
N HIS A 101 13.08 6.54 -1.24
CA HIS A 101 12.11 7.60 -1.53
C HIS A 101 11.33 7.99 -0.27
N ILE A 102 10.87 7.01 0.50
CA ILE A 102 10.16 7.22 1.77
C ILE A 102 11.07 7.93 2.77
N LEU A 103 12.27 7.40 2.99
CA LEU A 103 13.24 7.96 3.94
C LEU A 103 13.73 9.37 3.54
N SER A 104 13.82 9.65 2.24
CA SER A 104 14.12 10.98 1.73
C SER A 104 12.99 11.97 2.01
N LEU A 105 11.75 11.54 1.81
CA LEU A 105 10.57 12.37 2.07
C LEU A 105 10.41 12.66 3.57
N GLU A 106 10.60 11.66 4.44
CA GLU A 106 10.62 11.84 5.91
C GLU A 106 11.67 12.88 6.34
N LYS A 107 12.87 12.80 5.77
CA LYS A 107 13.92 13.81 6.02
C LYS A 107 13.46 15.20 5.61
N SER A 108 12.73 15.33 4.50
CA SER A 108 12.20 16.60 4.01
C SER A 108 11.03 17.10 4.87
N PHE A 109 10.16 16.22 5.34
CA PHE A 109 9.08 16.52 6.27
C PHE A 109 9.58 16.86 7.69
N GLN A 110 10.75 16.32 8.09
CA GLN A 110 11.30 16.39 9.44
C GLN A 110 10.47 15.63 10.50
N PHE A 111 9.72 14.63 10.05
CA PHE A 111 9.05 13.64 10.91
C PHE A 111 9.00 12.28 10.21
N GLU A 112 8.95 11.22 10.97
CA GLU A 112 8.87 9.84 10.52
C GLU A 112 7.41 9.40 10.40
N LEU A 113 7.18 8.42 9.50
CA LEU A 113 5.86 7.92 9.15
C LEU A 113 5.56 6.58 9.85
N PRO A 114 4.64 6.54 10.83
CA PRO A 114 4.19 5.34 11.53
C PRO A 114 3.71 4.21 10.63
N PHE A 115 3.11 4.51 9.48
CA PHE A 115 2.62 3.50 8.55
C PHE A 115 3.36 3.53 7.22
N ILE A 116 3.67 2.34 6.67
CA ILE A 116 4.08 2.18 5.28
C ILE A 116 3.09 1.23 4.61
N GLN A 117 2.43 1.73 3.56
CA GLN A 117 1.39 1.01 2.85
C GLN A 117 1.96 0.24 1.66
N LEU A 118 1.45 -0.96 1.46
CA LEU A 118 1.74 -1.86 0.34
C LEU A 118 0.42 -2.26 -0.34
N TYR A 119 0.50 -2.61 -1.62
CA TYR A 119 -0.60 -3.27 -2.34
C TYR A 119 -0.22 -4.71 -2.64
N SER A 120 -1.15 -5.62 -2.44
CA SER A 120 -1.00 -7.04 -2.75
C SER A 120 -2.28 -7.55 -3.41
N ALA A 121 -2.18 -7.96 -4.66
CA ALA A 121 -3.24 -8.66 -5.34
C ALA A 121 -3.35 -10.10 -4.82
N TRP A 122 -4.51 -10.75 -4.98
CA TRP A 122 -4.65 -12.17 -4.79
C TRP A 122 -4.12 -12.92 -6.02
N GLY A 123 -3.46 -14.05 -5.81
CA GLY A 123 -2.95 -14.90 -6.88
C GLY A 123 -1.87 -15.87 -6.38
N ASP A 124 -1.37 -16.70 -7.29
CA ASP A 124 -0.39 -17.75 -7.00
C ASP A 124 1.06 -17.28 -7.13
N LYS A 125 1.31 -16.07 -7.68
CA LYS A 125 2.68 -15.57 -7.80
C LYS A 125 3.27 -15.21 -6.44
N PRO A 126 4.59 -15.32 -6.26
CA PRO A 126 5.26 -15.02 -4.99
C PRO A 126 4.96 -13.61 -4.44
N GLU A 127 4.80 -12.62 -5.31
CA GLU A 127 4.47 -11.24 -4.95
C GLU A 127 2.99 -11.03 -4.54
N GLU A 128 2.14 -12.03 -4.78
CA GLU A 128 0.71 -12.04 -4.45
C GLU A 128 0.43 -12.75 -3.12
N HIS A 129 1.44 -13.37 -2.52
CA HIS A 129 1.42 -13.88 -1.15
C HIS A 129 1.64 -12.77 -0.12
N PHE A 130 1.49 -13.10 1.17
CA PHE A 130 1.79 -12.14 2.23
C PHE A 130 3.21 -11.60 2.10
N PRO A 131 3.42 -10.28 1.98
CA PRO A 131 4.70 -9.70 1.67
C PRO A 131 5.63 -9.66 2.90
N ILE A 132 5.92 -10.83 3.45
CA ILE A 132 6.64 -11.04 4.73
C ILE A 132 7.98 -10.31 4.78
N LYS A 133 8.73 -10.28 3.67
CA LYS A 133 10.02 -9.59 3.56
C LYS A 133 9.86 -8.08 3.79
N TYR A 134 8.89 -7.47 3.11
CA TYR A 134 8.60 -6.04 3.27
C TYR A 134 7.98 -5.72 4.62
N ALA A 135 7.08 -6.57 5.12
CA ALA A 135 6.47 -6.41 6.43
C ALA A 135 7.53 -6.41 7.56
N LYS A 136 8.49 -7.36 7.50
CA LYS A 136 9.63 -7.41 8.43
C LYS A 136 10.53 -6.18 8.30
N ALA A 137 10.83 -5.71 7.09
CA ALA A 137 11.64 -4.52 6.85
C ALA A 137 10.96 -3.26 7.42
N ILE A 138 9.68 -3.06 7.12
CA ILE A 138 8.86 -1.96 7.63
C ILE A 138 8.84 -1.98 9.16
N TYR A 139 8.59 -3.14 9.74
CA TYR A 139 8.59 -3.28 11.20
C TYR A 139 9.98 -2.99 11.81
N SER A 140 11.06 -3.44 11.19
CA SER A 140 12.43 -3.13 11.60
C SER A 140 12.76 -1.64 11.54
N LEU A 141 12.22 -0.92 10.57
CA LEU A 141 12.30 0.54 10.47
C LEU A 141 11.51 1.28 11.55
N GLY A 142 10.71 0.61 12.37
CA GLY A 142 9.90 1.22 13.42
C GLY A 142 8.45 1.53 13.01
N SER A 143 8.06 1.30 11.75
CA SER A 143 6.69 1.48 11.26
C SER A 143 5.86 0.20 11.36
N THR A 144 4.54 0.34 11.17
CA THR A 144 3.60 -0.77 11.02
C THR A 144 3.24 -0.95 9.56
N PRO A 145 3.27 -2.17 9.00
CA PRO A 145 2.81 -2.41 7.64
C PRO A 145 1.28 -2.24 7.54
N PHE A 146 0.86 -1.56 6.49
CA PHE A 146 -0.53 -1.41 6.07
C PHE A 146 -0.67 -2.05 4.69
N ILE A 147 -1.51 -3.06 4.54
CA ILE A 147 -1.62 -3.82 3.29
C ILE A 147 -3.01 -3.64 2.70
N THR A 148 -3.09 -3.09 1.49
CA THR A 148 -4.27 -3.16 0.65
C THR A 148 -4.28 -4.50 -0.05
N TRP A 149 -5.25 -5.36 0.30
CA TRP A 149 -5.34 -6.73 -0.16
C TRP A 149 -6.51 -6.88 -1.12
N GLU A 150 -6.19 -7.03 -2.40
CA GLU A 150 -7.10 -6.87 -3.52
C GLU A 150 -7.50 -8.24 -4.07
N PRO A 151 -8.77 -8.66 -4.00
CA PRO A 151 -9.21 -9.97 -4.46
C PRO A 151 -9.35 -10.05 -6.00
N TRP A 152 -8.22 -9.90 -6.69
CA TRP A 152 -8.09 -10.18 -8.11
C TRP A 152 -8.02 -11.69 -8.31
N LEU A 153 -9.12 -12.32 -8.80
CA LEU A 153 -9.18 -13.78 -8.92
C LEU A 153 -8.68 -14.32 -10.25
N ASN A 154 -8.11 -13.46 -11.09
CA ASN A 154 -7.65 -13.82 -12.43
C ASN A 154 -6.28 -14.52 -12.46
N ASP A 155 -5.45 -14.29 -11.44
CA ASP A 155 -4.03 -14.68 -11.42
C ASP A 155 -3.78 -16.02 -10.73
N PHE A 156 -4.85 -16.78 -10.47
CA PHE A 156 -4.77 -18.15 -9.94
C PHE A 156 -4.65 -19.20 -11.04
N ASN A 157 -3.87 -20.23 -10.82
CA ASN A 157 -3.79 -21.42 -11.67
C ASN A 157 -5.02 -22.29 -11.48
N ARG A 158 -5.97 -22.19 -12.41
CA ARG A 158 -7.28 -22.82 -12.32
C ARG A 158 -7.24 -24.34 -12.40
N GLU A 159 -6.35 -24.89 -13.22
CA GLU A 159 -6.20 -26.33 -13.39
C GLU A 159 -5.59 -26.96 -12.13
N GLU A 160 -4.62 -26.28 -11.51
CA GLU A 160 -3.94 -26.76 -10.32
C GLU A 160 -4.88 -26.78 -9.09
N HIS A 161 -5.76 -25.79 -9.00
CA HIS A 161 -6.63 -25.62 -7.84
C HIS A 161 -8.11 -26.00 -8.09
N ASP A 162 -8.42 -26.59 -9.24
CA ASP A 162 -9.79 -26.96 -9.64
C ASP A 162 -10.80 -25.80 -9.50
N LEU A 163 -10.38 -24.62 -9.92
CA LEU A 163 -11.15 -23.38 -9.80
C LEU A 163 -12.17 -23.24 -10.96
N PRO A 164 -13.26 -22.49 -10.71
CA PRO A 164 -14.29 -22.22 -11.73
C PRO A 164 -13.71 -21.67 -13.03
N PRO A 165 -14.37 -21.87 -14.20
CA PRO A 165 -13.92 -21.37 -15.48
C PRO A 165 -13.70 -19.85 -15.49
N LYS A 166 -12.77 -19.36 -16.32
CA LYS A 166 -12.38 -17.94 -16.37
C LYS A 166 -13.56 -17.01 -16.68
N GLU A 167 -14.54 -17.49 -17.44
CA GLU A 167 -15.74 -16.74 -17.84
C GLU A 167 -16.66 -16.41 -16.64
N ASP A 168 -16.58 -17.20 -15.57
CA ASP A 168 -17.45 -17.07 -14.37
C ASP A 168 -16.78 -16.35 -13.21
N ILE A 169 -15.46 -16.12 -13.27
CA ILE A 169 -14.66 -15.55 -12.17
C ILE A 169 -15.31 -14.29 -11.59
N ASN A 170 -15.65 -13.35 -12.47
CA ASN A 170 -16.12 -12.04 -12.01
C ASN A 170 -17.59 -12.07 -11.58
N LYS A 171 -18.40 -12.98 -12.14
CA LYS A 171 -19.83 -13.07 -11.83
C LYS A 171 -20.12 -13.71 -10.48
N ASN A 172 -19.30 -14.68 -10.08
CA ASN A 172 -19.48 -15.45 -8.87
C ASN A 172 -18.30 -15.40 -7.91
N GLY A 173 -17.24 -14.70 -8.26
CA GLY A 173 -15.96 -14.78 -7.58
C GLY A 173 -16.01 -14.62 -6.06
N LEU A 174 -16.78 -13.67 -5.52
CA LEU A 174 -16.93 -13.53 -4.08
C LEU A 174 -17.74 -14.69 -3.46
N LYS A 175 -18.67 -15.30 -4.20
CA LYS A 175 -19.41 -16.48 -3.75
C LYS A 175 -18.53 -17.72 -3.76
N ASP A 176 -17.68 -17.87 -4.78
CA ASP A 176 -16.74 -18.98 -4.89
C ASP A 176 -15.71 -18.93 -3.73
N VAL A 177 -15.25 -17.73 -3.35
CA VAL A 177 -14.46 -17.56 -2.12
C VAL A 177 -15.23 -18.03 -0.88
N VAL A 178 -16.51 -17.66 -0.73
CA VAL A 178 -17.35 -18.06 0.42
C VAL A 178 -17.63 -19.57 0.41
N ASN A 179 -17.68 -20.20 -0.76
CA ASN A 179 -17.84 -21.64 -0.90
C ASN A 179 -16.57 -22.42 -0.52
N GLY A 180 -15.42 -21.74 -0.42
CA GLY A 180 -14.16 -22.33 0.02
C GLY A 180 -13.16 -22.63 -1.09
N ASP A 181 -13.45 -22.30 -2.35
CA ASP A 181 -12.58 -22.60 -3.50
C ASP A 181 -11.19 -21.98 -3.38
N TYR A 182 -11.07 -20.88 -2.62
CA TYR A 182 -9.81 -20.18 -2.36
C TYR A 182 -9.30 -20.35 -0.92
N ASP A 183 -9.77 -21.34 -0.19
CA ASP A 183 -9.40 -21.57 1.22
C ASP A 183 -7.90 -21.81 1.41
N TYR A 184 -7.26 -22.53 0.50
CA TYR A 184 -5.82 -22.80 0.54
C TYR A 184 -5.01 -21.50 0.57
N TYR A 185 -5.38 -20.52 -0.25
CA TYR A 185 -4.75 -19.22 -0.34
C TYR A 185 -4.99 -18.38 0.92
N ILE A 186 -6.25 -18.31 1.38
CA ILE A 186 -6.61 -17.57 2.60
C ILE A 186 -5.91 -18.17 3.82
N TYR A 187 -5.80 -19.50 3.91
CA TYR A 187 -5.11 -20.18 5.00
C TYR A 187 -3.61 -19.92 4.99
N GLN A 188 -2.96 -19.92 3.82
CA GLN A 188 -1.56 -19.58 3.71
C GLN A 188 -1.30 -18.14 4.16
N TRP A 189 -2.10 -17.19 3.69
CA TRP A 189 -2.01 -15.80 4.12
C TRP A 189 -2.20 -15.63 5.63
N ALA A 190 -3.19 -16.28 6.20
CA ALA A 190 -3.45 -16.24 7.64
C ALA A 190 -2.29 -16.84 8.44
N SER A 191 -1.69 -17.93 7.96
CA SER A 191 -0.50 -18.55 8.56
C SER A 191 0.68 -17.59 8.54
N ASP A 192 0.97 -16.98 7.39
CA ASP A 192 2.10 -16.06 7.23
C ASP A 192 1.94 -14.81 8.11
N VAL A 193 0.72 -14.27 8.22
CA VAL A 193 0.39 -13.14 9.12
C VAL A 193 0.58 -13.54 10.58
N LYS A 194 0.16 -14.75 10.95
CA LYS A 194 0.36 -15.29 12.29
C LYS A 194 1.85 -15.43 12.63
N ASP A 195 2.63 -15.97 11.70
CA ASP A 195 4.07 -16.18 11.84
C ASP A 195 4.85 -14.86 11.85
N PHE A 196 4.37 -13.85 11.15
CA PHE A 196 4.88 -12.48 11.28
C PHE A 196 4.77 -11.98 12.72
N GLY A 197 3.68 -12.28 13.42
CA GLY A 197 3.50 -12.09 14.86
C GLY A 197 3.48 -10.63 15.33
N LYS A 198 3.46 -9.66 14.40
CA LYS A 198 3.38 -8.22 14.69
C LYS A 198 2.11 -7.65 14.09
N LEU A 199 1.62 -6.52 14.63
CA LEU A 199 0.43 -5.88 14.08
C LEU A 199 0.61 -5.53 12.61
N VAL A 200 -0.42 -5.82 11.84
CA VAL A 200 -0.56 -5.46 10.43
C VAL A 200 -1.97 -4.93 10.18
N PHE A 201 -2.07 -3.84 9.44
CA PHE A 201 -3.33 -3.34 8.94
C PHE A 201 -3.65 -4.01 7.62
N ILE A 202 -4.87 -4.52 7.46
CA ILE A 202 -5.33 -5.11 6.19
C ILE A 202 -6.59 -4.38 5.73
N ARG A 203 -6.48 -3.72 4.57
CA ARG A 203 -7.58 -3.12 3.82
C ARG A 203 -8.02 -4.11 2.74
N LEU A 204 -9.00 -4.95 3.05
CA LEU A 204 -9.49 -6.02 2.18
C LEU A 204 -10.52 -5.49 1.18
N GLY A 205 -10.33 -5.73 -0.12
CA GLY A 205 -11.33 -5.45 -1.16
C GLY A 205 -11.88 -4.02 -1.08
N HIS A 206 -11.00 -3.03 -1.07
CA HIS A 206 -11.36 -1.62 -0.94
C HIS A 206 -12.27 -1.15 -2.09
N GLU A 207 -12.95 -0.02 -1.88
CA GLU A 207 -13.83 0.62 -2.88
C GLU A 207 -14.88 -0.33 -3.48
N MET A 208 -15.40 -1.22 -2.68
CA MET A 208 -16.34 -2.26 -3.05
C MET A 208 -17.70 -1.75 -3.60
N ASN A 209 -17.97 -0.48 -3.43
CA ASN A 209 -19.16 0.21 -3.95
C ASN A 209 -18.90 0.94 -5.27
N ASP A 210 -17.67 0.88 -5.82
CA ASP A 210 -17.35 1.44 -7.14
C ASP A 210 -17.91 0.53 -8.25
N PRO A 211 -18.84 1.02 -9.09
CA PRO A 211 -19.47 0.21 -10.11
C PRO A 211 -18.63 0.04 -11.39
N TYR A 212 -17.40 0.55 -11.43
CA TYR A 212 -16.62 0.63 -12.67
C TYR A 212 -15.25 -0.05 -12.61
N ARG A 213 -14.60 -0.03 -11.45
CA ARG A 213 -13.17 -0.35 -11.37
C ARG A 213 -12.86 -1.79 -11.02
N TYR A 214 -13.52 -2.35 -10.02
CA TYR A 214 -13.07 -3.57 -9.37
C TYR A 214 -14.02 -4.73 -9.58
N PRO A 215 -13.53 -5.97 -9.87
CA PRO A 215 -14.39 -7.13 -10.07
C PRO A 215 -15.23 -7.49 -8.84
N TRP A 216 -14.83 -7.08 -7.65
CA TRP A 216 -15.61 -7.25 -6.41
C TRP A 216 -16.68 -6.17 -6.20
N GLY A 217 -16.83 -5.24 -7.14
CA GLY A 217 -17.81 -4.14 -7.10
C GLY A 217 -19.22 -4.53 -7.54
N PRO A 218 -20.15 -3.54 -7.56
CA PRO A 218 -21.59 -3.74 -7.81
C PRO A 218 -21.93 -4.28 -9.19
N GLN A 219 -21.03 -4.14 -10.17
CA GLN A 219 -21.22 -4.69 -11.51
C GLN A 219 -21.26 -6.22 -11.54
N ASN A 220 -20.69 -6.89 -10.52
CA ASN A 220 -20.63 -8.35 -10.43
C ASN A 220 -21.26 -8.90 -9.15
N ASN A 221 -21.37 -8.09 -8.09
CA ASN A 221 -21.73 -8.58 -6.76
C ASN A 221 -22.80 -7.69 -6.11
N LYS A 222 -23.71 -8.31 -5.36
CA LYS A 222 -24.61 -7.56 -4.48
C LYS A 222 -23.86 -7.16 -3.20
N PRO A 223 -24.31 -6.11 -2.49
CA PRO A 223 -23.74 -5.74 -1.20
C PRO A 223 -23.60 -6.91 -0.23
N GLN A 224 -24.63 -7.79 -0.17
CA GLN A 224 -24.61 -8.95 0.71
C GLN A 224 -23.52 -9.98 0.33
N ASP A 225 -23.19 -10.12 -0.97
CA ASP A 225 -22.12 -11.04 -1.41
C ASP A 225 -20.76 -10.53 -0.88
N PHE A 226 -20.52 -9.21 -0.92
CA PHE A 226 -19.32 -8.59 -0.35
C PHE A 226 -19.28 -8.74 1.19
N ILE A 227 -20.38 -8.50 1.89
CA ILE A 227 -20.47 -8.70 3.34
C ILE A 227 -20.12 -10.15 3.72
N ASN A 228 -20.68 -11.12 3.00
CA ASN A 228 -20.43 -12.55 3.23
C ASN A 228 -18.95 -12.89 2.99
N PHE A 229 -18.37 -12.41 1.89
CA PHE A 229 -16.95 -12.54 1.57
C PHE A 229 -16.06 -11.97 2.67
N TRP A 230 -16.29 -10.73 3.08
CA TRP A 230 -15.51 -10.08 4.13
C TRP A 230 -15.54 -10.87 5.44
N ARG A 231 -16.74 -11.22 5.88
CA ARG A 231 -16.95 -12.01 7.11
C ARG A 231 -16.28 -13.38 7.03
N TYR A 232 -16.36 -14.01 5.87
CA TYR A 232 -15.74 -15.30 5.62
C TYR A 232 -14.22 -15.23 5.81
N VAL A 233 -13.55 -14.32 5.14
CA VAL A 233 -12.10 -14.13 5.24
C VAL A 233 -11.69 -13.84 6.70
N VAL A 234 -12.34 -12.89 7.35
CA VAL A 234 -12.04 -12.54 8.76
C VAL A 234 -12.24 -13.75 9.69
N ASN A 235 -13.29 -14.54 9.47
CA ASN A 235 -13.55 -15.74 10.26
C ASN A 235 -12.49 -16.84 10.03
N LYS A 236 -11.98 -17.00 8.81
CA LYS A 236 -10.86 -17.93 8.51
C LYS A 236 -9.60 -17.55 9.27
N PHE A 237 -9.25 -16.27 9.30
CA PHE A 237 -8.12 -15.76 10.11
C PHE A 237 -8.34 -16.04 11.61
N LYS A 238 -9.52 -15.71 12.14
CA LYS A 238 -9.88 -15.99 13.53
C LYS A 238 -9.80 -17.49 13.88
N ALA A 239 -10.28 -18.36 12.98
CA ALA A 239 -10.26 -19.81 13.17
C ALA A 239 -8.82 -20.37 13.25
N GLN A 240 -7.86 -19.74 12.59
CA GLN A 240 -6.44 -20.06 12.70
C GLN A 240 -5.75 -19.43 13.93
N GLY A 241 -6.48 -18.66 14.73
CA GLY A 241 -5.94 -17.97 15.90
C GLY A 241 -5.08 -16.76 15.56
N VAL A 242 -5.31 -16.11 14.42
CA VAL A 242 -4.68 -14.83 14.04
C VAL A 242 -5.32 -13.70 14.84
N THR A 243 -4.53 -12.99 15.64
CA THR A 243 -5.00 -11.91 16.52
C THR A 243 -4.32 -10.56 16.24
N ASN A 244 -3.36 -10.56 15.34
CA ASN A 244 -2.48 -9.42 15.05
C ASN A 244 -2.88 -8.63 13.79
N VAL A 245 -4.14 -8.71 13.37
CA VAL A 245 -4.68 -7.93 12.24
C VAL A 245 -5.59 -6.81 12.74
N VAL A 246 -5.43 -5.63 12.15
CA VAL A 246 -6.37 -4.51 12.22
C VAL A 246 -7.09 -4.43 10.88
N TRP A 247 -8.39 -4.70 10.88
CA TRP A 247 -9.21 -4.76 9.68
C TRP A 247 -9.76 -3.39 9.31
N VAL A 248 -9.43 -2.93 8.10
CA VAL A 248 -9.82 -1.61 7.58
C VAL A 248 -10.84 -1.77 6.47
N TRP A 249 -12.09 -1.40 6.73
CA TRP A 249 -13.14 -1.33 5.72
C TRP A 249 -13.11 0.04 5.04
N SER A 250 -12.98 0.08 3.70
CA SER A 250 -12.71 1.32 2.96
C SER A 250 -13.56 1.41 1.69
N PRO A 251 -14.78 2.00 1.77
CA PRO A 251 -15.60 2.28 0.60
C PRO A 251 -15.07 3.48 -0.19
N HIS A 252 -15.53 3.60 -1.45
CA HIS A 252 -15.29 4.78 -2.27
C HIS A 252 -16.26 5.91 -1.90
N PRO A 253 -15.79 7.12 -1.57
CA PRO A 253 -16.65 8.19 -1.04
C PRO A 253 -17.65 8.73 -2.07
N ALA A 254 -17.30 8.75 -3.36
CA ALA A 254 -18.15 9.36 -4.39
C ALA A 254 -19.36 8.52 -4.79
N TYR A 255 -19.41 7.22 -4.43
CA TYR A 255 -20.53 6.35 -4.77
C TYR A 255 -21.44 6.13 -3.56
N LEU A 256 -22.75 6.23 -3.77
CA LEU A 256 -23.76 6.06 -2.74
C LEU A 256 -23.86 4.59 -2.26
N LEU A 257 -24.71 4.35 -1.28
CA LEU A 257 -25.08 3.02 -0.76
C LEU A 257 -23.95 2.23 -0.06
N TYR A 258 -22.85 2.88 0.28
CA TYR A 258 -21.72 2.20 0.91
C TYR A 258 -22.06 1.59 2.29
N SER A 259 -23.04 2.13 3.02
CA SER A 259 -23.53 1.51 4.26
C SER A 259 -24.10 0.11 4.06
N GLU A 260 -24.62 -0.20 2.86
CA GLU A 260 -25.12 -1.52 2.52
C GLU A 260 -24.01 -2.58 2.44
N TYR A 261 -22.74 -2.14 2.29
CA TYR A 261 -21.58 -3.01 2.23
C TYR A 261 -20.87 -3.20 3.59
N TYR A 262 -21.40 -2.60 4.66
CA TYR A 262 -20.73 -2.65 5.95
C TYR A 262 -20.82 -4.03 6.59
N PRO A 263 -19.67 -4.70 6.87
CA PRO A 263 -19.67 -6.07 7.38
C PRO A 263 -20.15 -6.20 8.83
N GLY A 264 -20.26 -5.08 9.53
CA GLY A 264 -20.66 -5.01 10.94
C GLY A 264 -19.46 -4.88 11.90
N ASP A 265 -19.72 -4.30 13.08
CA ASP A 265 -18.74 -3.84 14.07
C ASP A 265 -17.75 -4.91 14.55
N LYS A 266 -18.17 -6.17 14.55
CA LYS A 266 -17.34 -7.31 14.98
C LYS A 266 -16.24 -7.69 13.97
N TYR A 267 -16.33 -7.14 12.75
CA TYR A 267 -15.49 -7.49 11.61
C TYR A 267 -14.67 -6.32 11.11
N VAL A 268 -14.88 -5.12 11.65
CA VAL A 268 -14.21 -3.89 11.25
C VAL A 268 -13.60 -3.23 12.47
N ASP A 269 -12.30 -2.97 12.41
CA ASP A 269 -11.58 -2.23 13.45
C ASP A 269 -11.50 -0.74 13.09
N TRP A 270 -11.21 -0.41 11.83
CA TRP A 270 -11.09 0.95 11.31
C TRP A 270 -11.95 1.16 10.06
N VAL A 271 -12.43 2.39 9.86
CA VAL A 271 -13.10 2.81 8.63
C VAL A 271 -12.14 3.66 7.80
N GLY A 272 -11.94 3.29 6.54
CA GLY A 272 -11.03 3.97 5.63
C GLY A 272 -11.76 4.68 4.48
N VAL A 273 -11.10 5.66 3.86
CA VAL A 273 -11.58 6.34 2.66
C VAL A 273 -10.40 6.93 1.88
N GLY A 274 -10.49 6.96 0.55
CA GLY A 274 -9.59 7.73 -0.29
C GLY A 274 -9.96 9.21 -0.31
N ALA A 275 -8.96 10.10 -0.33
CA ALA A 275 -9.13 11.55 -0.48
C ALA A 275 -8.09 12.09 -1.46
N LEU A 276 -8.33 11.82 -2.74
CA LEU A 276 -7.46 12.21 -3.85
C LEU A 276 -8.10 13.36 -4.64
N ASN A 277 -7.38 14.49 -4.76
CA ASN A 277 -7.76 15.58 -5.64
C ASN A 277 -7.15 15.42 -7.03
N TYR A 278 -7.92 14.93 -7.97
CA TYR A 278 -7.51 14.76 -9.37
C TYR A 278 -7.40 16.10 -10.13
N GLY A 279 -7.80 17.21 -9.52
CA GLY A 279 -7.83 18.50 -10.16
C GLY A 279 -8.65 18.48 -11.46
N THR A 280 -8.17 19.20 -12.48
CA THR A 280 -8.84 19.27 -13.78
C THR A 280 -8.47 18.15 -14.75
N VAL A 281 -7.79 17.10 -14.29
CA VAL A 281 -7.49 15.90 -15.12
C VAL A 281 -8.71 14.99 -15.24
N ALA A 282 -9.57 14.96 -14.22
CA ALA A 282 -10.76 14.12 -14.20
C ALA A 282 -11.83 14.61 -15.20
N LEU A 283 -12.71 13.71 -15.65
CA LEU A 283 -13.81 14.03 -16.58
C LEU A 283 -14.77 15.10 -16.03
N TRP A 284 -14.95 15.15 -14.72
CA TRP A 284 -15.71 16.18 -14.01
C TRP A 284 -14.95 17.49 -13.83
N SER A 285 -13.68 17.54 -14.20
CA SER A 285 -12.80 18.71 -14.40
C SER A 285 -12.99 19.86 -13.39
N LYS A 286 -12.97 19.55 -12.09
CA LYS A 286 -13.04 20.54 -11.02
C LYS A 286 -11.85 20.40 -10.08
N TRP A 287 -11.26 21.53 -9.68
CA TRP A 287 -10.39 21.57 -8.53
C TRP A 287 -11.22 21.49 -7.24
N TRP A 288 -11.07 20.40 -6.52
CA TRP A 288 -11.80 20.15 -5.29
C TRP A 288 -11.01 20.59 -4.07
N LYS A 289 -11.66 21.31 -3.14
CA LYS A 289 -11.10 21.49 -1.80
C LYS A 289 -11.10 20.18 -1.05
N PHE A 290 -10.20 20.04 -0.08
CA PHE A 290 -10.18 18.85 0.78
C PHE A 290 -11.50 18.67 1.53
N SER A 291 -12.08 19.77 2.04
CA SER A 291 -13.37 19.73 2.71
C SER A 291 -14.53 19.23 1.83
N GLU A 292 -14.48 19.47 0.51
CA GLU A 292 -15.47 18.94 -0.44
C GLU A 292 -15.26 17.45 -0.73
N ILE A 293 -13.99 16.96 -0.65
CA ILE A 293 -13.66 15.56 -0.90
C ILE A 293 -13.90 14.69 0.34
N PHE A 294 -13.58 15.18 1.52
CA PHE A 294 -13.60 14.43 2.76
C PHE A 294 -14.66 14.93 3.75
N GLY A 295 -14.80 16.27 3.90
CA GLY A 295 -15.65 16.86 4.91
C GLY A 295 -17.12 16.46 4.80
N ASP A 296 -17.66 16.42 3.58
CA ASP A 296 -19.05 16.03 3.33
C ASP A 296 -19.35 14.57 3.72
N TYR A 297 -18.33 13.72 3.82
CA TYR A 297 -18.46 12.31 4.18
C TYR A 297 -18.07 12.02 5.63
N TYR A 298 -17.42 12.98 6.30
CA TYR A 298 -16.85 12.77 7.62
C TYR A 298 -17.90 12.35 8.66
N ASP A 299 -19.00 13.08 8.76
CA ASP A 299 -20.04 12.80 9.77
C ASP A 299 -20.63 11.39 9.59
N TRP A 300 -20.78 10.98 8.35
CA TRP A 300 -21.24 9.64 8.05
C TRP A 300 -20.20 8.59 8.44
N LEU A 301 -18.91 8.76 8.10
CA LEU A 301 -17.85 7.85 8.52
C LEU A 301 -17.75 7.78 10.05
N ALA A 302 -17.87 8.92 10.73
CA ALA A 302 -17.85 9.02 12.19
C ALA A 302 -19.03 8.30 12.86
N SER A 303 -20.18 8.16 12.16
CA SER A 303 -21.35 7.45 12.67
C SER A 303 -21.13 5.95 12.94
N PHE A 304 -20.09 5.34 12.34
CA PHE A 304 -19.68 3.96 12.64
C PHE A 304 -18.98 3.80 14.00
N ASN A 305 -18.65 4.91 14.69
CA ASN A 305 -17.93 4.91 15.97
C ASN A 305 -16.62 4.11 15.92
N LYS A 306 -15.90 4.22 14.80
CA LYS A 306 -14.59 3.63 14.56
C LYS A 306 -13.58 4.73 14.27
N PRO A 307 -12.29 4.53 14.57
CA PRO A 307 -11.26 5.44 14.08
C PRO A 307 -11.28 5.48 12.55
N ILE A 308 -11.11 6.68 12.00
CA ILE A 308 -11.12 6.92 10.57
C ILE A 308 -9.67 7.03 10.07
N ILE A 309 -9.41 6.46 8.90
CA ILE A 309 -8.15 6.59 8.19
C ILE A 309 -8.38 7.07 6.76
N ILE A 310 -7.66 8.11 6.34
CA ILE A 310 -7.53 8.43 4.92
C ILE A 310 -6.45 7.51 4.36
N THR A 311 -6.87 6.54 3.56
CA THR A 311 -6.01 5.47 3.03
C THR A 311 -5.22 5.86 1.80
N GLU A 312 -5.63 6.94 1.14
CA GLU A 312 -4.97 7.54 -0.01
C GLU A 312 -5.19 9.04 0.03
N PHE A 313 -4.17 9.80 0.41
CA PHE A 313 -4.23 11.24 0.57
C PHE A 313 -3.28 11.93 -0.40
N GLY A 314 -3.82 12.79 -1.26
CA GLY A 314 -2.99 13.51 -2.22
C GLY A 314 -3.74 14.44 -3.13
N SER A 315 -3.00 15.35 -3.76
CA SER A 315 -3.49 16.23 -4.81
C SER A 315 -2.55 16.20 -6.00
N LEU A 316 -3.08 16.23 -7.21
CA LEU A 316 -2.31 16.53 -8.41
C LEU A 316 -2.00 18.04 -8.44
N ALA A 317 -0.97 18.42 -9.22
CA ALA A 317 -0.59 19.81 -9.44
C ALA A 317 -1.28 20.40 -10.70
N VAL A 318 -2.55 20.03 -10.95
CA VAL A 318 -3.26 20.38 -12.18
C VAL A 318 -4.58 21.05 -11.87
N GLY A 319 -4.71 22.29 -12.23
CA GLY A 319 -5.95 23.09 -12.07
C GLY A 319 -6.03 23.91 -10.81
N GLY A 320 -5.00 23.91 -9.95
CA GLY A 320 -4.93 24.70 -8.73
C GLY A 320 -3.57 24.67 -8.05
N GLU A 321 -3.47 25.24 -6.87
CA GLU A 321 -2.24 25.36 -6.09
C GLU A 321 -2.15 24.18 -5.10
N ARG A 322 -1.33 23.20 -5.44
CA ARG A 322 -1.18 21.95 -4.71
C ARG A 322 -0.69 22.14 -3.27
N ASP A 323 0.25 23.04 -3.06
CA ASP A 323 0.79 23.38 -1.75
C ASP A 323 -0.30 23.98 -0.83
N LYS A 324 -1.13 24.87 -1.35
CA LYS A 324 -2.26 25.44 -0.59
C LYS A 324 -3.30 24.37 -0.27
N TRP A 325 -3.52 23.40 -1.16
CA TRP A 325 -4.42 22.29 -0.90
C TRP A 325 -3.95 21.45 0.29
N TYR A 326 -2.66 21.11 0.37
CA TYR A 326 -2.10 20.38 1.50
C TYR A 326 -2.16 21.19 2.80
N GLU A 327 -1.88 22.50 2.73
CA GLU A 327 -1.96 23.39 3.89
C GLU A 327 -3.39 23.50 4.43
N GLU A 328 -4.38 23.71 3.56
CA GLU A 328 -5.81 23.75 3.94
C GLU A 328 -6.26 22.42 4.57
N ALA A 329 -5.88 21.30 3.94
CA ALA A 329 -6.28 19.98 4.37
C ALA A 329 -5.76 19.63 5.78
N LEU A 330 -4.50 19.97 6.05
CA LEU A 330 -3.82 19.51 7.27
C LEU A 330 -3.88 20.54 8.42
N THR A 331 -4.12 21.82 8.17
CA THR A 331 -4.20 22.84 9.23
C THR A 331 -5.37 22.54 10.18
N ASN A 332 -5.05 22.36 11.47
CA ASN A 332 -6.01 22.03 12.55
C ASN A 332 -6.84 20.77 12.23
N LEU A 333 -6.26 19.80 11.52
CA LEU A 333 -6.96 18.58 11.09
C LEU A 333 -7.58 17.79 12.26
N PRO A 334 -6.88 17.55 13.39
CA PRO A 334 -7.45 16.82 14.52
C PRO A 334 -8.64 17.51 15.18
N GLU A 335 -8.67 18.84 15.17
CA GLU A 335 -9.79 19.62 15.72
C GLU A 335 -11.00 19.59 14.80
N LYS A 336 -10.77 19.70 13.47
CA LYS A 336 -11.85 19.69 12.47
C LYS A 336 -12.49 18.31 12.35
N TYR A 337 -11.70 17.25 12.49
CA TYR A 337 -12.10 15.86 12.25
C TYR A 337 -11.63 14.94 13.38
N PRO A 338 -12.20 15.01 14.59
CA PRO A 338 -11.68 14.30 15.78
C PRO A 338 -11.62 12.78 15.66
N ALA A 339 -12.51 12.16 14.86
CA ALA A 339 -12.50 10.72 14.62
C ALA A 339 -11.46 10.29 13.58
N LEU A 340 -10.85 11.24 12.84
CA LEU A 340 -9.75 10.95 11.91
C LEU A 340 -8.47 10.70 12.71
N LYS A 341 -7.93 9.48 12.59
CA LYS A 341 -6.80 9.01 13.39
C LYS A 341 -5.58 8.62 12.55
N ALA A 342 -5.73 8.56 11.23
CA ALA A 342 -4.57 8.36 10.37
C ALA A 342 -4.76 8.96 8.96
N VAL A 343 -3.62 9.32 8.34
CA VAL A 343 -3.56 9.84 6.97
C VAL A 343 -2.39 9.20 6.25
N ILE A 344 -2.65 8.52 5.13
CA ILE A 344 -1.65 7.87 4.30
C ILE A 344 -1.40 8.71 3.05
N PHE A 345 -0.23 9.30 2.91
CA PHE A 345 0.18 9.98 1.69
C PHE A 345 0.27 8.99 0.52
N TYR A 346 -0.39 9.33 -0.58
CA TYR A 346 -0.31 8.55 -1.82
C TYR A 346 0.83 9.11 -2.68
N ASN A 347 2.03 8.54 -2.53
CA ASN A 347 3.26 9.02 -3.16
C ASN A 347 3.62 8.16 -4.38
N ASN A 348 2.87 8.34 -5.47
CA ASN A 348 3.03 7.60 -6.72
C ASN A 348 3.44 8.57 -7.84
N ASP A 349 4.55 8.30 -8.51
CA ASP A 349 5.04 9.13 -9.61
C ASP A 349 4.68 8.58 -10.99
N ASN A 350 4.01 7.41 -11.05
CA ASN A 350 3.60 6.76 -12.29
C ASN A 350 2.25 6.03 -12.12
N ASP A 351 1.21 6.78 -11.80
CA ASP A 351 -0.14 6.23 -11.67
C ASP A 351 -0.83 6.22 -13.05
N ASN A 352 -1.07 5.03 -13.56
CA ASN A 352 -1.67 4.78 -14.87
C ASN A 352 -3.17 4.45 -14.79
N THR A 353 -3.87 4.90 -13.78
CA THR A 353 -5.32 4.69 -13.61
C THR A 353 -6.15 5.42 -14.66
N THR A 354 -5.59 6.40 -15.36
CA THR A 354 -6.22 7.08 -16.49
C THR A 354 -5.63 6.63 -17.83
N LEU A 355 -6.48 6.48 -18.86
CA LEU A 355 -6.06 6.02 -20.18
C LEU A 355 -5.17 7.02 -20.96
N SER A 356 -5.17 8.29 -20.56
CA SER A 356 -4.57 9.36 -21.37
C SER A 356 -3.23 9.89 -20.84
N LYS A 357 -2.95 9.75 -19.55
CA LYS A 357 -1.73 10.27 -18.90
C LYS A 357 -1.39 9.47 -17.66
N SER A 358 -0.09 9.28 -17.44
CA SER A 358 0.40 8.92 -16.11
C SER A 358 0.22 10.10 -15.14
N LEU A 359 -0.34 9.85 -13.97
CA LEU A 359 -0.55 10.86 -12.95
C LEU A 359 0.61 10.85 -11.96
N VAL A 360 1.04 12.05 -11.54
CA VAL A 360 2.17 12.22 -10.61
C VAL A 360 1.65 12.77 -9.28
N TRP A 361 1.56 11.90 -8.29
CA TRP A 361 1.16 12.20 -6.92
C TRP A 361 2.37 12.48 -6.02
N SER A 362 3.57 12.09 -6.44
CA SER A 362 4.79 12.16 -5.65
C SER A 362 5.10 13.57 -5.15
N LEU A 363 5.53 13.64 -3.89
CA LEU A 363 5.97 14.86 -3.20
C LEU A 363 7.51 15.00 -3.16
N ASN A 364 8.28 13.98 -3.53
CA ASN A 364 9.73 13.94 -3.32
C ASN A 364 10.51 15.13 -3.91
N SER A 365 10.01 15.72 -4.99
CA SER A 365 10.61 16.91 -5.64
C SER A 365 9.79 18.20 -5.45
N ASP A 366 8.65 18.13 -4.74
CA ASP A 366 7.73 19.26 -4.55
C ASP A 366 8.01 19.98 -3.23
N THR A 367 9.01 20.87 -3.27
CA THR A 367 9.43 21.62 -2.07
C THR A 367 8.34 22.49 -1.49
N LEU A 368 7.44 23.07 -2.30
CA LEU A 368 6.37 23.93 -1.83
C LEU A 368 5.32 23.13 -1.04
N SER A 369 4.89 22.01 -1.60
CA SER A 369 3.94 21.12 -0.91
C SER A 369 4.54 20.50 0.35
N ILE A 370 5.83 20.13 0.35
CA ILE A 370 6.53 19.64 1.56
C ILE A 370 6.53 20.71 2.65
N GLN A 371 6.83 21.97 2.32
CA GLN A 371 6.82 23.06 3.29
C GLN A 371 5.42 23.35 3.81
N ALA A 372 4.39 23.25 2.95
CA ALA A 372 3.00 23.40 3.33
C ALA A 372 2.56 22.34 4.34
N VAL A 373 2.89 21.07 4.08
CA VAL A 373 2.66 19.95 5.02
C VAL A 373 3.34 20.23 6.36
N LYS A 374 4.60 20.62 6.38
CA LYS A 374 5.34 20.94 7.60
C LYS A 374 4.66 22.04 8.42
N ARG A 375 4.29 23.17 7.78
CA ARG A 375 3.63 24.27 8.47
C ARG A 375 2.29 23.84 9.07
N ALA A 376 1.49 23.10 8.29
CA ALA A 376 0.17 22.68 8.71
C ALA A 376 0.22 21.73 9.92
N VAL A 377 1.13 20.77 9.91
CA VAL A 377 1.30 19.80 11.01
C VAL A 377 1.75 20.46 12.33
N THR A 378 2.46 21.59 12.28
CA THR A 378 2.81 22.33 13.51
C THR A 378 1.63 22.99 14.20
N THR A 379 0.44 22.96 13.61
CA THR A 379 -0.79 23.48 14.22
C THR A 379 -1.52 22.47 15.11
N TRP A 380 -0.99 21.25 15.24
CA TRP A 380 -1.63 20.13 15.97
C TRP A 380 -1.16 20.03 17.41
#